data_54bf5eaa77c33daa0971f4871f8fe30d
#
_entry.id   54bf5eaa77c33daa0971f4871f8fe30d
#
_cell.length_a   1.000
_cell.length_b   1.000
_cell.length_c   1.000
_cell.angle_alpha   90.00
_cell.angle_beta   90.00
_cell.angle_gamma   90.00
#
_symmetry.space_group_name_H-M   'P 1'
#
loop_
_entity.id
_entity.type
_entity.pdbx_description
1 polymer ?
#
loop_
_entity_poly.entity_id
_entity_poly.type
_entity_poly.pdbx_seq_one_letter_code
_entity_poly.pdbx_strand_id
1 'polypeptide(L)'
;NKKKGFEEITYGQFRNDVIDFGTGLTKGLKLEDEKVIIIGETTYHWYVSYMALLCGAGIAVPCDRELPENELENLINRSEAAAIIFSPKLKDLIKKASAKCPCVKYCIEMKSGEGFDDKDKRFVGFDYVKEEGHVFTEMGDTSLMDKAIDPDAFAVLIFTSGTTSAAKGVMISNMNLAANINAVTPFV
;
A
#
# COMPACT_ATOMS: atom_id res chain seq x y z
N ASN A 1 -4.54 37.28 -4.13
CA ASN A 1 -3.64 36.42 -3.33
C ASN A 1 -4.31 35.07 -3.09
N LYS A 2 -4.25 34.16 -4.07
CA LYS A 2 -4.54 32.76 -3.81
C LYS A 2 -3.38 32.26 -2.94
N LYS A 3 -3.61 32.09 -1.63
CA LYS A 3 -2.76 31.29 -0.77
C LYS A 3 -2.58 29.96 -1.51
N LYS A 4 -1.33 29.53 -1.77
CA LYS A 4 -1.01 28.17 -2.21
C LYS A 4 -1.64 27.27 -1.17
N GLY A 5 -2.80 26.70 -1.50
CA GLY A 5 -3.72 26.16 -0.55
C GLY A 5 -3.29 24.78 -0.11
N PHE A 6 -3.43 24.55 1.17
CA PHE A 6 -3.67 23.23 1.71
C PHE A 6 -4.99 22.74 1.13
N GLU A 7 -5.03 21.51 0.66
CA GLU A 7 -6.25 20.83 0.31
C GLU A 7 -6.82 20.26 1.62
N GLU A 8 -8.03 20.69 1.98
CA GLU A 8 -8.70 20.19 3.17
C GLU A 8 -9.35 18.84 2.85
N ILE A 9 -8.96 17.80 3.57
CA ILE A 9 -9.53 16.46 3.46
C ILE A 9 -10.18 16.14 4.81
N THR A 10 -11.47 15.86 4.79
CA THR A 10 -12.20 15.44 5.98
C THR A 10 -11.88 14.00 6.36
N TYR A 11 -12.05 13.62 7.62
CA TYR A 11 -11.94 12.22 8.04
C TYR A 11 -12.95 11.31 7.31
N GLY A 12 -14.13 11.84 6.96
CA GLY A 12 -15.12 11.11 6.17
C GLY A 12 -14.62 10.79 4.76
N GLN A 13 -14.02 11.77 4.08
CA GLN A 13 -13.39 11.55 2.77
C GLN A 13 -12.22 10.55 2.86
N PHE A 14 -11.34 10.71 3.84
CA PHE A 14 -10.24 9.77 4.06
C PHE A 14 -10.74 8.34 4.28
N ARG A 15 -11.77 8.17 5.14
CA ARG A 15 -12.38 6.87 5.38
C ARG A 15 -12.94 6.25 4.10
N ASN A 16 -13.66 7.03 3.30
CA ASN A 16 -14.24 6.54 2.05
C ASN A 16 -13.15 6.15 1.05
N ASP A 17 -12.11 6.98 0.90
CA ASP A 17 -10.98 6.67 0.02
C ASP A 17 -10.23 5.40 0.45
N VAL A 18 -10.09 5.16 1.77
CA VAL A 18 -9.51 3.92 2.32
C VAL A 18 -10.37 2.70 1.96
N ILE A 19 -11.70 2.82 2.11
CA ILE A 19 -12.63 1.74 1.80
C ILE A 19 -12.63 1.45 0.31
N ASP A 20 -12.79 2.47 -0.53
CA ASP A 20 -12.84 2.33 -1.99
C ASP A 20 -11.52 1.74 -2.51
N PHE A 21 -10.38 2.29 -2.08
CA PHE A 21 -9.08 1.78 -2.52
C PHE A 21 -8.83 0.34 -2.05
N GLY A 22 -9.16 0.01 -0.79
CA GLY A 22 -9.02 -1.33 -0.26
C GLY A 22 -9.95 -2.34 -0.94
N THR A 23 -11.19 -1.96 -1.26
CA THR A 23 -12.13 -2.76 -2.04
C THR A 23 -11.61 -2.95 -3.47
N GLY A 24 -11.01 -1.92 -4.07
CA GLY A 24 -10.35 -2.03 -5.38
C GLY A 24 -9.18 -3.02 -5.38
N LEU A 25 -8.37 -3.04 -4.31
CA LEU A 25 -7.30 -4.04 -4.16
C LEU A 25 -7.87 -5.46 -4.06
N THR A 26 -8.90 -5.68 -3.25
CA THR A 26 -9.44 -7.03 -2.98
C THR A 26 -10.35 -7.55 -4.09
N LYS A 27 -11.32 -6.75 -4.53
CA LYS A 27 -12.32 -7.16 -5.54
C LYS A 27 -11.86 -6.88 -6.96
N GLY A 28 -11.31 -5.70 -7.22
CA GLY A 28 -10.84 -5.29 -8.54
C GLY A 28 -9.59 -6.06 -8.96
N LEU A 29 -8.53 -5.98 -8.16
CA LEU A 29 -7.24 -6.59 -8.47
C LEU A 29 -7.04 -8.00 -7.88
N LYS A 30 -7.96 -8.48 -7.04
CA LYS A 30 -7.91 -9.81 -6.39
C LYS A 30 -6.61 -10.05 -5.59
N LEU A 31 -6.24 -9.04 -4.80
CA LEU A 31 -5.04 -9.04 -3.95
C LEU A 31 -5.37 -9.28 -2.46
N GLU A 32 -6.50 -9.90 -2.16
CA GLU A 32 -6.88 -10.20 -0.77
C GLU A 32 -5.80 -11.05 -0.09
N ASP A 33 -5.43 -10.65 1.14
CA ASP A 33 -4.41 -11.29 1.98
C ASP A 33 -2.99 -11.35 1.37
N GLU A 34 -2.77 -10.72 0.22
CA GLU A 34 -1.45 -10.65 -0.41
C GLU A 34 -0.56 -9.61 0.27
N LYS A 35 0.76 -9.80 0.18
CA LYS A 35 1.74 -8.80 0.61
C LYS A 35 1.88 -7.72 -0.45
N VAL A 36 1.79 -6.46 -0.02
CA VAL A 36 1.84 -5.28 -0.88
C VAL A 36 2.93 -4.34 -0.39
N ILE A 37 3.93 -4.12 -1.23
CA ILE A 37 4.99 -3.12 -0.95
C ILE A 37 4.41 -1.71 -1.12
N ILE A 38 4.74 -0.82 -0.17
CA ILE A 38 4.48 0.62 -0.28
C ILE A 38 5.81 1.35 -0.23
N ILE A 39 6.16 2.07 -1.31
CA ILE A 39 7.45 2.74 -1.44
C ILE A 39 7.27 4.14 -2.06
N GLY A 40 7.73 5.18 -1.36
CA GLY A 40 7.64 6.55 -1.84
C GLY A 40 7.57 7.59 -0.72
N GLU A 41 7.27 8.83 -1.11
CA GLU A 41 7.03 9.91 -0.15
C GLU A 41 5.73 9.67 0.63
N THR A 42 5.75 10.08 1.90
CA THR A 42 4.59 10.00 2.80
C THR A 42 3.54 11.04 2.41
N THR A 43 2.77 10.73 1.36
CA THR A 43 1.69 11.55 0.81
C THR A 43 0.32 11.04 1.28
N TYR A 44 -0.74 11.76 0.92
CA TYR A 44 -2.11 11.31 1.16
C TYR A 44 -2.38 9.90 0.60
N HIS A 45 -1.94 9.63 -0.63
CA HIS A 45 -2.09 8.31 -1.28
C HIS A 45 -1.33 7.21 -0.53
N TRP A 46 -0.16 7.55 0.05
CA TRP A 46 0.60 6.62 0.88
C TRP A 46 -0.21 6.23 2.13
N TYR A 47 -0.81 7.23 2.81
CA TYR A 47 -1.65 6.98 4.00
C TYR A 47 -2.89 6.17 3.66
N VAL A 48 -3.60 6.51 2.58
CA VAL A 48 -4.77 5.74 2.12
C VAL A 48 -4.39 4.29 1.85
N SER A 49 -3.28 4.06 1.13
CA SER A 49 -2.78 2.71 0.81
C SER A 49 -2.46 1.91 2.07
N TYR A 50 -1.72 2.53 2.99
CA TYR A 50 -1.31 1.87 4.23
C TYR A 50 -2.50 1.51 5.10
N MET A 51 -3.44 2.45 5.28
CA MET A 51 -4.66 2.20 6.05
C MET A 51 -5.57 1.17 5.40
N ALA A 52 -5.72 1.16 4.08
CA ALA A 52 -6.50 0.14 3.38
C ALA A 52 -5.97 -1.28 3.66
N LEU A 53 -4.65 -1.46 3.63
CA LEU A 53 -4.03 -2.74 3.96
C LEU A 53 -4.24 -3.12 5.43
N LEU A 54 -4.08 -2.18 6.36
CA LEU A 54 -4.33 -2.41 7.79
C LEU A 54 -5.80 -2.70 8.10
N CYS A 55 -6.73 -2.19 7.29
CA CYS A 55 -8.15 -2.50 7.39
C CYS A 55 -8.52 -3.87 6.78
N GLY A 56 -7.53 -4.67 6.40
CA GLY A 56 -7.73 -6.05 5.97
C GLY A 56 -7.68 -6.27 4.46
N ALA A 57 -7.28 -5.28 3.65
CA ALA A 57 -7.10 -5.50 2.21
C ALA A 57 -5.86 -6.35 1.87
N GLY A 58 -4.90 -6.48 2.80
CA GLY A 58 -3.68 -7.26 2.61
C GLY A 58 -2.65 -7.01 3.70
N ILE A 59 -1.41 -7.44 3.47
CA ILE A 59 -0.28 -7.28 4.39
C ILE A 59 0.61 -6.15 3.87
N ALA A 60 0.81 -5.10 4.68
CA ALA A 60 1.62 -3.96 4.30
C ALA A 60 3.12 -4.26 4.42
N VAL A 61 3.91 -3.90 3.40
CA VAL A 61 5.37 -4.00 3.38
C VAL A 61 5.95 -2.61 3.08
N PRO A 62 6.00 -1.70 4.07
CA PRO A 62 6.57 -0.38 3.86
C PRO A 62 8.09 -0.48 3.62
N CYS A 63 8.55 0.17 2.56
CA CYS A 63 9.95 0.19 2.15
C CYS A 63 10.50 1.61 2.06
N ASP A 64 11.79 1.76 2.34
CA ASP A 64 12.49 3.02 2.15
C ASP A 64 12.56 3.37 0.65
N ARG A 65 12.22 4.61 0.31
CA ARG A 65 12.26 5.13 -1.05
C ARG A 65 13.67 5.28 -1.63
N GLU A 66 14.70 5.26 -0.77
CA GLU A 66 16.09 5.42 -1.15
C GLU A 66 16.79 4.08 -1.43
N LEU A 67 16.06 2.98 -1.39
CA LEU A 67 16.60 1.66 -1.71
C LEU A 67 17.12 1.58 -3.14
N PRO A 68 18.35 1.06 -3.35
CA PRO A 68 18.85 0.77 -4.68
C PRO A 68 18.12 -0.41 -5.32
N GLU A 69 18.18 -0.51 -6.66
CA GLU A 69 17.46 -1.51 -7.46
C GLU A 69 17.65 -2.95 -6.96
N ASN A 70 18.90 -3.34 -6.71
CA ASN A 70 19.22 -4.70 -6.26
C ASN A 70 18.67 -5.05 -4.87
N GLU A 71 18.62 -4.08 -3.96
CA GLU A 71 18.03 -4.28 -2.65
C GLU A 71 16.52 -4.36 -2.74
N LEU A 72 15.89 -3.49 -3.51
CA LEU A 72 14.46 -3.53 -3.77
C LEU A 72 14.04 -4.87 -4.41
N GLU A 73 14.76 -5.34 -5.43
CA GLU A 73 14.55 -6.65 -6.05
C GLU A 73 14.62 -7.78 -5.01
N ASN A 74 15.63 -7.75 -4.14
CA ASN A 74 15.78 -8.73 -3.06
C ASN A 74 14.59 -8.67 -2.08
N LEU A 75 14.14 -7.47 -1.68
CA LEU A 75 12.99 -7.33 -0.78
C LEU A 75 11.69 -7.80 -1.41
N ILE A 76 11.45 -7.50 -2.69
CA ILE A 76 10.28 -7.98 -3.43
C ILE A 76 10.25 -9.51 -3.43
N ASN A 77 11.34 -10.15 -3.82
CA ASN A 77 11.42 -11.61 -3.90
C ASN A 77 11.30 -12.27 -2.52
N ARG A 78 11.93 -11.71 -1.49
CA ARG A 78 11.87 -12.27 -0.12
C ARG A 78 10.53 -12.06 0.56
N SER A 79 9.87 -10.95 0.29
CA SER A 79 8.51 -10.73 0.77
C SER A 79 7.48 -11.52 -0.03
N GLU A 80 7.81 -11.95 -1.26
CA GLU A 80 6.85 -12.49 -2.22
C GLU A 80 5.68 -11.54 -2.46
N ALA A 81 5.97 -10.23 -2.50
CA ALA A 81 4.94 -9.22 -2.65
C ALA A 81 4.24 -9.35 -4.01
N ALA A 82 2.92 -9.43 -3.97
CA ALA A 82 2.09 -9.54 -5.18
C ALA A 82 1.85 -8.19 -5.85
N ALA A 83 2.01 -7.07 -5.12
CA ALA A 83 1.88 -5.74 -5.69
C ALA A 83 2.86 -4.74 -5.06
N ILE A 84 3.11 -3.66 -5.80
CA ILE A 84 3.95 -2.54 -5.38
C ILE A 84 3.18 -1.25 -5.60
N ILE A 85 2.88 -0.51 -4.53
CA ILE A 85 2.30 0.83 -4.57
C ILE A 85 3.46 1.82 -4.44
N PHE A 86 3.65 2.69 -5.42
CA PHE A 86 4.87 3.48 -5.52
C PHE A 86 4.65 4.95 -5.92
N SER A 87 5.53 5.83 -5.48
CA SER A 87 5.57 7.23 -5.91
C SER A 87 5.96 7.36 -7.39
N PRO A 88 5.33 8.25 -8.18
CA PRO A 88 5.66 8.46 -9.59
C PRO A 88 7.15 8.67 -9.89
N LYS A 89 7.89 9.27 -8.95
CA LYS A 89 9.34 9.49 -9.09
C LYS A 89 10.16 8.19 -9.16
N LEU A 90 9.61 7.09 -8.68
CA LEU A 90 10.28 5.79 -8.63
C LEU A 90 9.91 4.89 -9.81
N LYS A 91 9.14 5.38 -10.79
CA LYS A 91 8.60 4.56 -11.89
C LYS A 91 9.67 3.75 -12.62
N ASP A 92 10.79 4.36 -12.98
CA ASP A 92 11.87 3.67 -13.68
C ASP A 92 12.55 2.60 -12.83
N LEU A 93 12.74 2.89 -11.53
CA LEU A 93 13.25 1.92 -10.56
C LEU A 93 12.31 0.72 -10.44
N ILE A 94 11.01 0.98 -10.26
CA ILE A 94 9.99 -0.08 -10.14
C ILE A 94 9.89 -0.92 -11.40
N LYS A 95 9.93 -0.30 -12.58
CA LYS A 95 9.94 -1.05 -13.87
C LYS A 95 11.11 -2.03 -13.95
N LYS A 96 12.31 -1.60 -13.57
CA LYS A 96 13.51 -2.45 -13.59
C LYS A 96 13.44 -3.58 -12.56
N ALA A 97 13.14 -3.25 -11.31
CA ALA A 97 13.09 -4.24 -10.24
C ALA A 97 11.95 -5.26 -10.45
N SER A 98 10.73 -4.81 -10.77
CA SER A 98 9.58 -5.71 -10.95
C SER A 98 9.69 -6.62 -12.17
N ALA A 99 10.46 -6.25 -13.19
CA ALA A 99 10.70 -7.09 -14.36
C ALA A 99 11.43 -8.40 -14.02
N LYS A 100 12.17 -8.42 -12.91
CA LYS A 100 12.92 -9.58 -12.43
C LYS A 100 12.20 -10.35 -11.30
N CYS A 101 11.00 -9.91 -10.91
CA CYS A 101 10.24 -10.45 -9.79
C CYS A 101 8.91 -11.04 -10.29
N PRO A 102 8.84 -12.33 -10.58
CA PRO A 102 7.64 -12.95 -11.15
C PRO A 102 6.45 -13.00 -10.19
N CYS A 103 6.65 -12.79 -8.89
CA CYS A 103 5.57 -12.69 -7.91
C CYS A 103 4.72 -11.43 -8.08
N VAL A 104 5.28 -10.36 -8.69
CA VAL A 104 4.59 -9.08 -8.84
C VAL A 104 3.53 -9.15 -9.93
N LYS A 105 2.26 -9.06 -9.53
CA LYS A 105 1.08 -9.03 -10.40
C LYS A 105 0.75 -7.59 -10.83
N TYR A 106 0.91 -6.61 -9.92
CA TYR A 106 0.56 -5.21 -10.16
C TYR A 106 1.60 -4.22 -9.61
N CYS A 107 1.77 -3.13 -10.34
CA CYS A 107 2.53 -1.95 -9.93
C CYS A 107 1.59 -0.74 -9.96
N ILE A 108 1.23 -0.21 -8.79
CA ILE A 108 0.21 0.82 -8.62
C ILE A 108 0.89 2.17 -8.39
N GLU A 109 0.78 3.08 -9.37
CA GLU A 109 1.41 4.40 -9.27
C GLU A 109 0.53 5.35 -8.45
N MET A 110 1.07 5.88 -7.34
CA MET A 110 0.40 6.90 -6.52
C MET A 110 0.23 8.18 -7.35
N LYS A 111 -0.98 8.78 -7.31
CA LYS A 111 -1.28 10.04 -7.99
C LYS A 111 -0.97 9.98 -9.49
N SER A 112 -1.48 8.99 -10.18
CA SER A 112 -1.51 8.97 -11.64
C SER A 112 -2.48 10.05 -12.14
N GLY A 113 -2.00 10.92 -13.04
CA GLY A 113 -2.85 11.96 -13.67
C GLY A 113 -3.88 11.38 -14.64
N GLU A 114 -4.77 12.23 -15.15
CA GLU A 114 -5.68 11.86 -16.23
C GLU A 114 -4.91 11.27 -17.41
N GLY A 115 -5.41 10.15 -17.95
CA GLY A 115 -4.79 9.48 -19.10
C GLY A 115 -3.60 8.60 -18.75
N PHE A 116 -3.51 8.10 -17.50
CA PHE A 116 -2.52 7.10 -17.17
C PHE A 116 -2.63 5.89 -18.13
N ASP A 117 -1.62 5.71 -18.95
CA ASP A 117 -1.48 4.54 -19.83
C ASP A 117 -0.03 4.04 -19.78
N ASP A 118 0.14 2.77 -19.50
CA ASP A 118 1.44 2.10 -19.56
C ASP A 118 1.36 0.89 -20.48
N LYS A 119 2.42 0.65 -21.27
CA LYS A 119 2.49 -0.51 -22.17
C LYS A 119 2.50 -1.83 -21.41
N ASP A 120 3.06 -1.85 -20.21
CA ASP A 120 3.01 -3.00 -19.32
C ASP A 120 1.70 -2.96 -18.52
N LYS A 121 0.80 -3.87 -18.81
CA LYS A 121 -0.54 -3.95 -18.19
C LYS A 121 -0.53 -4.24 -16.68
N ARG A 122 0.62 -4.59 -16.11
CA ARG A 122 0.78 -4.68 -14.65
C ARG A 122 0.79 -3.30 -13.99
N PHE A 123 1.13 -2.25 -14.75
CA PHE A 123 1.14 -0.88 -14.25
C PHE A 123 -0.26 -0.26 -14.35
N VAL A 124 -0.80 0.13 -13.21
CA VAL A 124 -2.11 0.76 -13.07
C VAL A 124 -2.01 2.01 -12.20
N GLY A 125 -2.95 2.92 -12.34
CA GLY A 125 -3.01 4.13 -11.53
C GLY A 125 -3.76 3.92 -10.22
N PHE A 126 -3.38 4.67 -9.17
CA PHE A 126 -4.08 4.68 -7.89
C PHE A 126 -5.56 5.01 -8.04
N ASP A 127 -5.87 6.06 -8.83
CA ASP A 127 -7.25 6.51 -9.04
C ASP A 127 -8.09 5.45 -9.75
N TYR A 128 -7.50 4.70 -10.69
CA TYR A 128 -8.18 3.57 -11.32
C TYR A 128 -8.58 2.49 -10.31
N VAL A 129 -7.65 2.10 -9.42
CA VAL A 129 -7.93 1.08 -8.40
C VAL A 129 -9.00 1.56 -7.43
N LYS A 130 -8.96 2.84 -7.03
CA LYS A 130 -9.97 3.44 -6.15
C LYS A 130 -11.34 3.47 -6.81
N GLU A 131 -11.41 3.87 -8.08
CA GLU A 131 -12.66 3.94 -8.85
C GLU A 131 -13.30 2.55 -9.03
N GLU A 132 -12.49 1.54 -9.36
CA GLU A 132 -12.96 0.15 -9.41
C GLU A 132 -13.57 -0.26 -8.06
N GLY A 133 -12.91 0.07 -6.94
CA GLY A 133 -13.46 -0.22 -5.61
C GLY A 133 -14.73 0.57 -5.30
N HIS A 134 -14.79 1.83 -5.71
CA HIS A 134 -15.97 2.67 -5.56
C HIS A 134 -17.20 2.06 -6.26
N VAL A 135 -17.02 1.51 -7.45
CA VAL A 135 -18.11 0.81 -8.15
C VAL A 135 -18.65 -0.36 -7.31
N PHE A 136 -17.77 -1.15 -6.70
CA PHE A 136 -18.23 -2.25 -5.82
C PHE A 136 -18.95 -1.74 -4.58
N THR A 137 -18.45 -0.68 -3.93
CA THR A 137 -19.09 -0.11 -2.72
C THR A 137 -20.45 0.52 -3.05
N GLU A 138 -20.61 1.21 -4.18
CA GLU A 138 -21.90 1.71 -4.68
C GLU A 138 -22.88 0.57 -5.00
N MET A 139 -22.40 -0.59 -5.41
CA MET A 139 -23.22 -1.80 -5.59
C MET A 139 -23.56 -2.51 -4.27
N GLY A 140 -23.14 -1.95 -3.13
CA GLY A 140 -23.44 -2.44 -1.80
C GLY A 140 -22.44 -3.45 -1.23
N ASP A 141 -21.23 -3.56 -1.80
CA ASP A 141 -20.18 -4.39 -1.20
C ASP A 141 -19.65 -3.74 0.09
N THR A 142 -19.83 -4.40 1.22
CA THR A 142 -19.35 -3.98 2.55
C THR A 142 -18.27 -4.91 3.08
N SER A 143 -17.78 -5.86 2.28
CA SER A 143 -16.92 -6.95 2.73
C SER A 143 -15.63 -6.49 3.41
N LEU A 144 -15.02 -5.37 2.96
CA LEU A 144 -13.85 -4.80 3.62
C LEU A 144 -14.20 -4.17 4.98
N MET A 145 -15.34 -3.47 5.07
CA MET A 145 -15.78 -2.82 6.31
C MET A 145 -16.21 -3.83 7.37
N ASP A 146 -16.82 -4.93 6.94
CA ASP A 146 -17.35 -5.98 7.82
C ASP A 146 -16.31 -7.05 8.14
N LYS A 147 -15.10 -6.96 7.53
CA LYS A 147 -14.02 -7.93 7.78
C LYS A 147 -13.59 -7.88 9.24
N ALA A 148 -13.77 -9.00 9.94
CA ALA A 148 -13.26 -9.14 11.30
C ALA A 148 -11.73 -9.15 11.27
N ILE A 149 -11.10 -8.24 12.02
CA ILE A 149 -9.65 -8.18 12.14
C ILE A 149 -9.20 -9.11 13.26
N ASP A 150 -8.49 -10.17 12.92
CA ASP A 150 -7.86 -11.05 13.89
C ASP A 150 -6.67 -10.32 14.54
N PRO A 151 -6.65 -10.15 15.87
CA PRO A 151 -5.56 -9.49 16.59
C PRO A 151 -4.18 -10.13 16.36
N ASP A 152 -4.13 -11.44 16.20
CA ASP A 152 -2.90 -12.19 16.03
C ASP A 152 -2.47 -12.34 14.56
N ALA A 153 -3.34 -11.93 13.60
CA ALA A 153 -3.00 -11.99 12.20
C ALA A 153 -1.83 -11.08 11.85
N PHE A 154 -1.03 -11.57 10.92
CA PHE A 154 0.12 -10.86 10.34
C PHE A 154 -0.38 -9.66 9.52
N ALA A 155 0.00 -8.44 9.91
CA ALA A 155 -0.48 -7.20 9.30
C ALA A 155 0.60 -6.42 8.57
N VAL A 156 1.82 -6.38 9.11
CA VAL A 156 2.92 -5.59 8.54
C VAL A 156 4.23 -6.36 8.55
N LEU A 157 4.97 -6.29 7.43
CA LEU A 157 6.34 -6.78 7.31
C LEU A 157 7.31 -5.60 7.19
N ILE A 158 8.17 -5.41 8.20
CA ILE A 158 9.20 -4.37 8.17
C ILE A 158 10.57 -5.02 7.99
N PHE A 159 11.30 -4.58 6.97
CA PHE A 159 12.70 -4.97 6.81
C PHE A 159 13.61 -4.01 7.55
N THR A 160 14.44 -4.56 8.42
CA THR A 160 15.44 -3.79 9.17
C THR A 160 16.83 -4.02 8.60
N SER A 161 17.63 -2.95 8.49
CA SER A 161 19.05 -3.04 8.13
C SER A 161 19.80 -3.73 9.25
N GLY A 162 20.19 -4.98 9.04
CA GLY A 162 21.09 -5.68 9.96
C GLY A 162 22.51 -5.17 9.81
N THR A 163 23.22 -4.98 10.90
CA THR A 163 24.61 -4.50 10.90
C THR A 163 25.62 -5.51 10.31
N THR A 164 25.24 -6.75 10.05
CA THR A 164 26.17 -7.85 9.69
C THR A 164 25.65 -8.82 8.64
N SER A 165 24.42 -8.67 8.11
CA SER A 165 23.82 -9.64 7.17
C SER A 165 22.66 -9.02 6.39
N ALA A 166 22.12 -9.76 5.43
CA ALA A 166 20.91 -9.36 4.70
C ALA A 166 19.79 -8.87 5.62
N ALA A 167 19.09 -7.80 5.21
CA ALA A 167 17.97 -7.21 5.96
C ALA A 167 17.03 -8.28 6.54
N LYS A 168 16.66 -8.17 7.81
CA LYS A 168 15.75 -9.10 8.46
C LYS A 168 14.31 -8.60 8.34
N GLY A 169 13.38 -9.49 7.97
CA GLY A 169 11.96 -9.19 7.97
C GLY A 169 11.37 -9.40 9.37
N VAL A 170 10.81 -8.34 9.94
CA VAL A 170 10.09 -8.37 11.22
C VAL A 170 8.60 -8.45 10.93
N MET A 171 7.95 -9.49 11.39
CA MET A 171 6.52 -9.70 11.26
C MET A 171 5.79 -9.04 12.43
N ILE A 172 4.83 -8.17 12.13
CA ILE A 172 4.08 -7.41 13.12
C ILE A 172 2.60 -7.79 12.98
N SER A 173 1.97 -8.21 14.09
CA SER A 173 0.54 -8.51 14.13
C SER A 173 -0.29 -7.25 14.39
N ASN A 174 -1.61 -7.35 14.17
CA ASN A 174 -2.55 -6.29 14.52
C ASN A 174 -2.48 -5.92 16.02
N MET A 175 -2.30 -6.91 16.90
CA MET A 175 -2.13 -6.69 18.34
C MET A 175 -0.87 -5.88 18.65
N ASN A 176 0.25 -6.15 17.95
CA ASN A 176 1.48 -5.38 18.15
C ASN A 176 1.30 -3.90 17.77
N LEU A 177 0.59 -3.63 16.65
CA LEU A 177 0.27 -2.27 16.24
C LEU A 177 -0.62 -1.57 17.27
N ALA A 178 -1.70 -2.22 17.70
CA ALA A 178 -2.62 -1.68 18.69
C ALA A 178 -1.92 -1.38 20.03
N ALA A 179 -1.06 -2.29 20.50
CA ALA A 179 -0.29 -2.10 21.74
C ALA A 179 0.64 -0.87 21.64
N ASN A 180 1.31 -0.69 20.49
CA ASN A 180 2.18 0.45 20.27
C ASN A 180 1.39 1.77 20.23
N ILE A 181 0.26 1.83 19.52
CA ILE A 181 -0.62 3.00 19.45
C ILE A 181 -1.10 3.36 20.88
N ASN A 182 -1.60 2.39 21.63
CA ASN A 182 -2.09 2.61 22.99
C ASN A 182 -0.98 3.12 23.93
N ALA A 183 0.25 2.66 23.76
CA ALA A 183 1.39 3.11 24.56
C ALA A 183 1.79 4.58 24.26
N VAL A 184 1.61 5.05 23.03
CA VAL A 184 2.00 6.40 22.59
C VAL A 184 0.87 7.43 22.82
N THR A 185 -0.40 7.03 22.68
CA THR A 185 -1.57 7.93 22.79
C THR A 185 -1.59 8.83 24.01
N PRO A 186 -1.16 8.41 25.24
CA PRO A 186 -1.14 9.30 26.40
C PRO A 186 -0.13 10.47 26.30
N PHE A 187 0.79 10.42 25.35
CA PHE A 187 1.86 11.43 25.17
C PHE A 187 1.62 12.38 23.98
N VAL A 188 0.54 12.19 23.23
CA VAL A 188 0.12 12.98 22.07
C VAL A 188 -1.15 13.75 22.41
#